data_347216dc1ff83015b41f93fa1fcaa4a8
#
_entry.id   347216dc1ff83015b41f93fa1fcaa4a8
#
_cell.length_a   1.000
_cell.length_b   1.000
_cell.length_c   1.000
_cell.angle_alpha   90.00
_cell.angle_beta   90.00
_cell.angle_gamma   90.00
#
_symmetry.space_group_name_H-M   'P 1'
#
loop_
_entity.id
_entity.type
_entity.pdbx_description
1 polymer ?
#
loop_
_entity_poly.entity_id
_entity_poly.type
_entity_poly.pdbx_seq_one_letter_code
_entity_poly.pdbx_strand_id
1 'polypeptide(L)'
;MSHFTFENLYRAYLDCRKRKTKTLNHLRFAENLEENLLNLEERLQNRTYKPGRSIAFVVRKPKIREIFAADFRDRVVHHLLFNYLSPVFERTFIYDSWACRKGKGTHRAMLRLKYFVSELE
;
A
#
# COMPACT_ATOMS: atom_id res chain seq x y z
N MET A 1 5.52 -21.18 -2.37
CA MET A 1 5.59 -19.99 -3.21
C MET A 1 6.53 -18.97 -2.63
N SER A 2 7.42 -18.49 -3.45
CA SER A 2 8.55 -17.66 -3.04
C SER A 2 8.23 -16.25 -2.56
N HIS A 3 7.00 -15.75 -2.71
CA HIS A 3 6.64 -14.38 -2.32
C HIS A 3 6.16 -14.23 -0.88
N PHE A 4 5.60 -15.28 -0.31
CA PHE A 4 5.10 -15.25 1.06
C PHE A 4 6.19 -15.73 2.01
N THR A 5 7.32 -15.02 2.01
CA THR A 5 8.46 -15.31 2.89
C THR A 5 8.56 -14.28 3.99
N PHE A 6 9.21 -14.63 5.09
CA PHE A 6 9.46 -13.70 6.19
C PHE A 6 10.21 -12.45 5.71
N GLU A 7 11.20 -12.63 4.86
CA GLU A 7 11.99 -11.53 4.33
C GLU A 7 11.14 -10.53 3.55
N ASN A 8 10.27 -11.02 2.65
CA ASN A 8 9.37 -10.17 1.89
C ASN A 8 8.34 -9.49 2.79
N LEU A 9 7.83 -10.18 3.80
CA LEU A 9 6.93 -9.60 4.79
C LEU A 9 7.63 -8.53 5.61
N TYR A 10 8.88 -8.73 5.98
CA TYR A 10 9.65 -7.72 6.70
C TYR A 10 9.87 -6.47 5.86
N ARG A 11 10.16 -6.61 4.58
CA ARG A 11 10.24 -5.47 3.65
C ARG A 11 8.92 -4.73 3.54
N ALA A 12 7.83 -5.47 3.41
CA ALA A 12 6.49 -4.89 3.38
C ALA A 12 6.17 -4.14 4.68
N TYR A 13 6.57 -4.69 5.82
CA TYR A 13 6.45 -4.01 7.11
C TYR A 13 7.22 -2.69 7.13
N LEU A 14 8.46 -2.68 6.65
CA LEU A 14 9.27 -1.46 6.60
C LEU A 14 8.62 -0.40 5.71
N ASP A 15 8.06 -0.79 4.57
CA ASP A 15 7.34 0.12 3.70
C ASP A 15 6.07 0.65 4.35
N CYS A 16 5.33 -0.22 5.04
CA CYS A 16 4.10 0.13 5.70
C CYS A 16 4.31 1.12 6.85
N ARG A 17 5.39 0.96 7.62
CA ARG A 17 5.65 1.81 8.78
C ARG A 17 6.13 3.22 8.43
N LYS A 18 6.54 3.47 7.21
CA LYS A 18 6.98 4.81 6.80
C LYS A 18 5.90 5.84 7.11
N ARG A 19 6.28 6.91 7.81
CA ARG A 19 5.39 8.01 8.23
C ARG A 19 4.30 7.61 9.25
N LYS A 20 4.33 6.36 9.77
CA LYS A 20 3.32 5.87 10.72
C LYS A 20 3.93 5.27 11.99
N THR A 21 5.18 5.58 12.27
CA THR A 21 5.93 4.98 13.38
C THR A 21 5.32 5.24 14.75
N LYS A 22 4.53 6.32 14.89
CA LYS A 22 3.94 6.72 16.18
C LYS A 22 2.48 6.28 16.35
N THR A 23 1.90 5.60 15.38
CA THR A 23 0.50 5.15 15.52
C THR A 23 0.41 3.97 16.48
N LEU A 24 -0.68 3.91 17.25
CA LEU A 24 -0.91 2.85 18.22
C LEU A 24 -0.92 1.46 17.56
N ASN A 25 -1.55 1.35 16.40
CA ASN A 25 -1.61 0.08 15.66
C ASN A 25 -0.23 -0.40 15.24
N HIS A 26 0.64 0.50 14.77
CA HIS A 26 2.02 0.16 14.44
C HIS A 26 2.77 -0.29 15.70
N LEU A 27 2.65 0.45 16.80
CA LEU A 27 3.37 0.11 18.03
C LEU A 27 2.95 -1.26 18.57
N ARG A 28 1.66 -1.57 18.55
CA ARG A 28 1.17 -2.88 18.95
C ARG A 28 1.71 -4.00 18.06
N PHE A 29 1.75 -3.78 16.78
CA PHE A 29 2.30 -4.76 15.83
C PHE A 29 3.81 -4.93 16.04
N ALA A 30 4.53 -3.83 16.25
CA ALA A 30 5.97 -3.85 16.42
C ALA A 30 6.42 -4.48 17.74
N GLU A 31 5.57 -4.45 18.76
CA GLU A 31 5.87 -5.05 20.06
C GLU A 31 6.20 -6.53 19.97
N ASN A 32 5.48 -7.26 19.09
CA ASN A 32 5.71 -8.68 18.81
C ASN A 32 5.98 -8.89 17.31
N LEU A 33 6.87 -8.09 16.76
CA LEU A 33 7.08 -8.02 15.31
C LEU A 33 7.42 -9.38 14.70
N GLU A 34 8.40 -10.07 15.25
CA GLU A 34 8.85 -11.37 14.71
C GLU A 34 7.73 -12.40 14.73
N GLU A 35 7.04 -12.52 15.85
CA GLU A 35 5.92 -13.45 16.01
C GLU A 35 4.77 -13.10 15.04
N ASN A 36 4.44 -11.83 14.92
CA ASN A 36 3.40 -11.37 14.01
C ASN A 36 3.73 -11.67 12.55
N LEU A 37 4.97 -11.44 12.14
CA LEU A 37 5.41 -11.73 10.77
C LEU A 37 5.46 -13.22 10.49
N LEU A 38 5.92 -14.04 11.43
CA LEU A 38 5.91 -15.50 11.28
C LEU A 38 4.49 -16.04 11.18
N ASN A 39 3.57 -15.49 11.96
CA ASN A 39 2.16 -15.87 11.90
C ASN A 39 1.55 -15.53 10.53
N LEU A 40 1.83 -14.34 10.00
CA LEU A 40 1.38 -13.95 8.67
C LEU A 40 1.96 -14.85 7.58
N GLU A 41 3.25 -15.17 7.67
CA GLU A 41 3.90 -16.07 6.71
C GLU A 41 3.20 -17.42 6.69
N GLU A 42 2.98 -18.01 7.86
CA GLU A 42 2.29 -19.31 7.98
C GLU A 42 0.88 -19.25 7.38
N ARG A 43 0.11 -18.23 7.75
CA ARG A 43 -1.28 -18.10 7.26
C ARG A 43 -1.36 -17.87 5.76
N LEU A 44 -0.45 -17.09 5.20
CA LEU A 44 -0.42 -16.85 3.77
C LEU A 44 0.01 -18.09 2.99
N GLN A 45 0.99 -18.84 3.49
CA GLN A 45 1.44 -20.06 2.84
C GLN A 45 0.38 -21.16 2.91
N ASN A 46 -0.32 -21.28 4.03
CA ASN A 46 -1.38 -22.27 4.22
C ASN A 46 -2.74 -21.82 3.64
N ARG A 47 -2.81 -20.62 3.07
CA ARG A 47 -4.06 -20.03 2.53
C ARG A 47 -5.17 -19.91 3.58
N THR A 48 -4.79 -19.73 4.84
CA THR A 48 -5.74 -19.53 5.94
C THR A 48 -5.87 -18.07 6.37
N TYR A 49 -5.15 -17.16 5.70
CA TYR A 49 -5.22 -15.74 6.00
C TYR A 49 -6.62 -15.19 5.74
N LYS A 50 -7.14 -14.42 6.71
CA LYS A 50 -8.38 -13.67 6.57
C LYS A 50 -8.14 -12.22 7.00
N PRO A 51 -8.64 -11.24 6.25
CA PRO A 51 -8.55 -9.84 6.67
C PRO A 51 -9.25 -9.61 8.01
N GLY A 52 -8.67 -8.75 8.83
CA GLY A 52 -9.25 -8.34 10.08
C GLY A 52 -10.29 -7.23 9.90
N ARG A 53 -10.74 -6.66 11.02
CA ARG A 53 -11.69 -5.55 10.98
C ARG A 53 -11.03 -4.25 10.56
N SER A 54 -11.71 -3.50 9.72
CA SER A 54 -11.32 -2.15 9.39
C SER A 54 -11.61 -1.20 10.55
N ILE A 55 -10.78 -0.18 10.68
CA ILE A 55 -10.98 0.89 11.65
C ILE A 55 -11.76 2.00 10.95
N ALA A 56 -12.90 2.39 11.51
CA ALA A 56 -13.71 3.47 10.97
C ALA A 56 -13.42 4.77 11.72
N PHE A 57 -13.27 5.86 10.99
CA PHE A 57 -13.13 7.19 11.58
C PHE A 57 -13.73 8.24 10.66
N VAL A 58 -14.02 9.41 11.22
CA VAL A 58 -14.64 10.51 10.48
C VAL A 58 -13.61 11.61 10.27
N VAL A 59 -13.44 12.04 9.02
CA VAL A 59 -12.65 13.20 8.64
C VAL A 59 -13.60 14.35 8.35
N ARG A 60 -13.40 15.52 9.00
CA ARG A 60 -14.31 16.64 8.90
C ARG A 60 -13.92 17.70 7.87
N LYS A 61 -12.65 17.75 7.50
CA LYS A 61 -12.15 18.74 6.52
C LYS A 61 -11.54 18.02 5.31
N PRO A 62 -11.76 18.53 4.10
CA PRO A 62 -12.61 19.69 3.71
C PRO A 62 -14.10 19.38 3.78
N LYS A 63 -14.49 18.11 3.79
CA LYS A 63 -15.89 17.66 3.92
C LYS A 63 -15.96 16.53 4.94
N ILE A 64 -17.11 16.39 5.58
CA ILE A 64 -17.37 15.27 6.47
C ILE A 64 -17.38 13.97 5.65
N ARG A 65 -16.49 13.05 5.97
CA ARG A 65 -16.37 11.74 5.31
C ARG A 65 -16.11 10.67 6.33
N GLU A 66 -16.77 9.54 6.15
CA GLU A 66 -16.47 8.34 6.89
C GLU A 66 -15.37 7.57 6.16
N ILE A 67 -14.28 7.25 6.86
CA ILE A 67 -13.13 6.57 6.28
C ILE A 67 -12.94 5.24 7.00
N PHE A 68 -12.76 4.18 6.23
CA PHE A 68 -12.43 2.85 6.73
C PHE A 68 -10.98 2.54 6.40
N ALA A 69 -10.18 2.30 7.44
CA ALA A 69 -8.78 1.96 7.28
C ALA A 69 -8.54 0.52 7.72
N ALA A 70 -7.76 -0.22 6.98
CA ALA A 70 -7.37 -1.58 7.34
C ALA A 70 -6.48 -1.57 8.59
N ASP A 71 -6.54 -2.64 9.38
CA ASP A 71 -5.62 -2.87 10.48
C ASP A 71 -4.18 -2.92 9.97
N PHE A 72 -3.21 -2.59 10.84
CA PHE A 72 -1.80 -2.54 10.43
C PHE A 72 -1.33 -3.88 9.86
N ARG A 73 -1.74 -4.99 10.46
CA ARG A 73 -1.44 -6.34 9.95
C ARG A 73 -1.88 -6.52 8.48
N ASP A 74 -3.09 -6.08 8.17
CA ASP A 74 -3.63 -6.21 6.82
C ASP A 74 -2.95 -5.24 5.85
N ARG A 75 -2.52 -4.08 6.33
CA ARG A 75 -1.73 -3.15 5.51
C ARG A 75 -0.37 -3.71 5.13
N VAL A 76 0.27 -4.46 6.03
CA VAL A 76 1.52 -5.16 5.71
C VAL A 76 1.30 -6.14 4.56
N VAL A 77 0.21 -6.89 4.59
CA VAL A 77 -0.16 -7.81 3.50
C VAL A 77 -0.44 -7.04 2.20
N HIS A 78 -1.12 -5.91 2.29
CA HIS A 78 -1.38 -5.06 1.11
C HIS A 78 -0.07 -4.56 0.49
N HIS A 79 0.89 -4.13 1.29
CA HIS A 79 2.21 -3.73 0.79
C HIS A 79 2.97 -4.89 0.17
N LEU A 80 2.87 -6.08 0.76
CA LEU A 80 3.46 -7.29 0.18
C LEU A 80 2.92 -7.57 -1.22
N LEU A 81 1.59 -7.52 -1.36
CA LEU A 81 0.93 -7.71 -2.65
C LEU A 81 1.29 -6.61 -3.64
N PHE A 82 1.32 -5.37 -3.19
CA PHE A 82 1.72 -4.25 -4.04
C PHE A 82 3.14 -4.40 -4.55
N ASN A 83 4.08 -4.77 -3.69
CA ASN A 83 5.47 -4.95 -4.07
C ASN A 83 5.64 -6.06 -5.12
N TYR A 84 4.80 -7.08 -5.07
CA TYR A 84 4.82 -8.16 -6.06
C TYR A 84 4.12 -7.77 -7.37
N LEU A 85 2.94 -7.17 -7.28
CA LEU A 85 2.10 -6.88 -8.45
C LEU A 85 2.54 -5.63 -9.21
N SER A 86 3.09 -4.64 -8.51
CA SER A 86 3.43 -3.35 -9.11
C SER A 86 4.35 -3.47 -10.33
N PRO A 87 5.47 -4.22 -10.31
CA PRO A 87 6.31 -4.35 -11.49
C PRO A 87 5.59 -4.99 -12.68
N VAL A 88 4.66 -5.91 -12.41
CA VAL A 88 3.88 -6.57 -13.46
C VAL A 88 2.93 -5.58 -14.13
N PHE A 89 2.17 -4.82 -13.34
CA PHE A 89 1.22 -3.84 -13.87
C PHE A 89 1.93 -2.66 -14.54
N GLU A 90 3.07 -2.20 -14.01
CA GLU A 90 3.82 -1.10 -14.61
C GLU A 90 4.23 -1.38 -16.06
N ARG A 91 4.50 -2.63 -16.39
CA ARG A 91 4.84 -3.03 -17.75
C ARG A 91 3.67 -2.93 -18.72
N THR A 92 2.44 -3.01 -18.21
CA THR A 92 1.23 -2.99 -19.02
C THR A 92 0.61 -1.61 -19.14
N PHE A 93 0.97 -0.67 -18.26
CA PHE A 93 0.43 0.69 -18.30
C PHE A 93 0.94 1.46 -19.49
N ILE A 94 0.05 2.20 -20.14
CA ILE A 94 0.46 3.15 -21.18
C ILE A 94 1.25 4.31 -20.55
N TYR A 95 2.03 4.99 -21.37
CA TYR A 95 2.84 6.10 -20.88
C TYR A 95 2.00 7.17 -20.17
N ASP A 96 0.84 7.49 -20.70
CA ASP A 96 -0.03 8.55 -20.18
C ASP A 96 -0.96 8.11 -19.03
N SER A 97 -0.66 7.00 -18.37
CA SER A 97 -1.31 6.63 -17.11
C SER A 97 -0.56 7.29 -15.95
N TRP A 98 -1.21 8.23 -15.24
CA TRP A 98 -0.55 9.13 -14.27
C TRP A 98 -0.93 8.89 -12.82
N ALA A 99 -2.08 8.28 -12.56
CA ALA A 99 -2.60 8.11 -11.21
C ALA A 99 -1.84 7.05 -10.43
N CYS A 100 -1.44 7.38 -9.21
CA CYS A 100 -0.84 6.44 -8.25
C CYS A 100 0.40 5.70 -8.75
N ARG A 101 1.17 6.31 -9.64
CA ARG A 101 2.41 5.74 -10.16
C ARG A 101 3.62 6.53 -9.71
N LYS A 102 4.69 5.82 -9.36
CA LYS A 102 5.96 6.44 -8.97
C LYS A 102 6.55 7.24 -10.12
N GLY A 103 6.99 8.45 -9.84
CA GLY A 103 7.53 9.36 -10.85
C GLY A 103 6.48 10.03 -11.72
N LYS A 104 5.20 9.77 -11.46
CA LYS A 104 4.07 10.39 -12.18
C LYS A 104 3.23 11.19 -11.19
N GLY A 105 1.97 11.36 -11.42
CA GLY A 105 1.07 12.08 -10.52
C GLY A 105 0.37 13.25 -11.20
N THR A 106 -0.53 13.91 -10.48
CA THR A 106 -1.40 14.97 -11.01
C THR A 106 -0.62 16.11 -11.66
N HIS A 107 0.44 16.60 -11.01
CA HIS A 107 1.22 17.71 -11.53
C HIS A 107 1.85 17.40 -12.89
N ARG A 108 2.47 16.24 -13.00
CA ARG A 108 3.09 15.80 -14.25
C ARG A 108 2.06 15.51 -15.34
N ALA A 109 0.89 15.01 -14.94
CA ALA A 109 -0.22 14.82 -15.87
C ALA A 109 -0.68 16.15 -16.48
N MET A 110 -0.74 17.21 -15.68
CA MET A 110 -1.07 18.53 -16.17
C MET A 110 -0.05 19.08 -17.14
N LEU A 111 1.23 18.86 -16.87
CA LEU A 111 2.30 19.25 -17.79
C LEU A 111 2.21 18.51 -19.12
N ARG A 112 1.87 17.22 -19.06
CA ARG A 112 1.67 16.42 -20.27
C ARG A 112 0.50 16.90 -21.09
N LEU A 113 -0.61 17.24 -20.43
CA LEU A 113 -1.78 17.82 -21.08
C LEU A 113 -1.43 19.14 -21.77
N LYS A 114 -0.69 20.01 -21.10
CA LYS A 114 -0.22 21.28 -21.65
C LYS A 114 0.61 21.04 -22.93
N TYR A 115 1.47 20.02 -22.92
CA TYR A 115 2.23 19.66 -24.11
C TYR A 115 1.31 19.28 -25.28
N PHE A 116 0.31 18.43 -25.06
CA PHE A 116 -0.63 18.04 -26.10
C PHE A 116 -1.40 19.24 -26.66
N VAL A 117 -1.83 20.14 -25.80
CA VAL A 117 -2.54 21.34 -26.25
C VAL A 117 -1.64 22.21 -27.13
N SER A 118 -0.38 22.39 -26.77
CA SER A 118 0.57 23.17 -27.57
C SER A 118 0.84 22.56 -28.95
N GLU A 119 0.80 21.24 -29.07
CA GLU A 119 0.99 20.56 -30.36
C GLU A 119 -0.22 20.75 -31.31
N LEU A 120 -1.39 21.08 -30.77
CA LEU A 120 -2.59 21.28 -31.55
C LEU A 120 -2.74 22.72 -32.10
N GLU A 121 -1.94 23.65 -31.61
CA GLU A 121 -1.98 25.06 -32.04
C GLU A 121 -1.22 25.31 -33.37
#